data_369e6256d0592e4dfb01c813c4cc0aad
#
_entry.id   369e6256d0592e4dfb01c813c4cc0aad
#
_cell.length_a   1.000
_cell.length_b   1.000
_cell.length_c   1.000
_cell.angle_alpha   90.00
_cell.angle_beta   90.00
_cell.angle_gamma   90.00
#
_symmetry.space_group_name_H-M   'P 1'
#
loop_
_entity.id
_entity.type
_entity.pdbx_description
1 polymer ?
#
loop_
_entity_poly.entity_id
_entity_poly.type
_entity_poly.pdbx_seq_one_letter_code
_entity_poly.pdbx_strand_id
1 'polypeptide(L)'
;MKILVRSILLVSILLLSACGTTAGAPPTAVLPITGGSNPTATTAPAPTNPPATVPPAMSVPSGSGDLALARQKIKHVVVIMQENRSFDEYFGTYPGANGIPMQNGQPTVYSIDPTTGKKIYPYHNPNDVNAGGPHGASSATQDIAGGQMNGFVASFRAAQKACKNPDTPGCAKGGAPDVMGWHDAREIPNYWTYAENFVLQDMMFEPNASWSLPSHLFMVSAWSANCTPNDPMSCTSAIDGPTLPGVKGTSLTEANAGKLDYAWTDLTYLLYKNNVSWAYYLSNGSEPDCEDDAMLCPAKSQSIKVPGIWNPLPAFETVKADGQLSNIQTVDKFYAAAKDGSLPTISWIVPENKVSEHPPASIAAGQTYVTGLINAIMQGPDWDSTAIFLAWDDWGGFYDHVVPPHVDANGYGLRVPALVISAYARKGFIDHQTLSFDAYLKFIEDLYLGGERIDPATDGRPDSRPTVRENEPQLGDLLTDFDFSQSPRAPLVLPTNPKPGPASQP
;
A
#
# COMPACT_ATOMS: atom_id res chain seq x y z
N MET A 1 21.78 21.55 -58.05
CA MET A 1 22.55 20.92 -59.15
C MET A 1 22.95 19.52 -58.67
N LYS A 2 22.47 18.47 -59.41
CA LYS A 2 22.76 17.02 -59.31
C LYS A 2 22.22 16.32 -58.06
N ILE A 3 21.06 15.70 -58.02
CA ILE A 3 20.45 14.50 -58.65
C ILE A 3 21.46 13.33 -58.74
N LEU A 4 21.23 12.29 -57.94
CA LEU A 4 21.34 10.92 -58.43
C LEU A 4 20.39 9.96 -57.66
N VAL A 5 19.52 9.32 -58.42
CA VAL A 5 18.55 8.26 -58.18
C VAL A 5 19.23 6.94 -58.48
N ARG A 6 18.89 5.84 -57.77
CA ARG A 6 18.83 4.43 -58.25
C ARG A 6 18.28 3.57 -57.07
N SER A 7 17.08 3.12 -57.11
CA SER A 7 16.44 1.99 -57.85
C SER A 7 16.80 0.58 -57.32
N ILE A 8 15.82 -0.01 -56.62
CA ILE A 8 15.09 -1.26 -56.84
C ILE A 8 15.91 -2.58 -56.90
N LEU A 9 15.56 -3.54 -56.05
CA LEU A 9 15.27 -4.91 -56.50
C LEU A 9 14.30 -5.63 -55.51
N LEU A 10 13.11 -5.95 -56.03
CA LEU A 10 12.18 -6.95 -55.52
C LEU A 10 12.73 -8.35 -55.83
N VAL A 11 12.62 -9.29 -54.91
CA VAL A 11 12.56 -10.71 -55.21
C VAL A 11 11.42 -11.35 -54.43
N SER A 12 10.37 -11.69 -55.14
CA SER A 12 9.27 -12.55 -54.70
C SER A 12 9.66 -14.01 -54.99
N ILE A 13 9.48 -14.89 -54.03
CA ILE A 13 9.39 -16.33 -54.31
C ILE A 13 8.16 -16.88 -53.61
N LEU A 14 7.25 -17.39 -54.45
CA LEU A 14 6.09 -18.18 -54.12
C LEU A 14 6.47 -19.68 -54.10
N LEU A 15 5.55 -20.46 -53.51
CA LEU A 15 5.24 -21.89 -53.71
C LEU A 15 5.51 -22.72 -52.45
N LEU A 16 4.72 -23.69 -52.03
CA LEU A 16 3.48 -24.36 -52.51
C LEU A 16 2.87 -25.12 -51.30
N SER A 17 1.57 -25.31 -51.38
CA SER A 17 0.73 -26.13 -50.49
C SER A 17 1.02 -27.62 -50.67
N ALA A 18 0.84 -28.41 -49.61
CA ALA A 18 0.42 -29.79 -49.71
C ALA A 18 -0.45 -30.20 -48.51
N CYS A 19 -1.72 -30.52 -48.80
CA CYS A 19 -2.64 -31.27 -47.94
C CYS A 19 -2.20 -32.72 -47.83
N GLY A 20 -2.37 -33.31 -46.65
CA GLY A 20 -2.29 -34.75 -46.43
C GLY A 20 -3.13 -35.17 -45.23
N THR A 21 -4.30 -35.68 -45.49
CA THR A 21 -5.18 -36.41 -44.57
C THR A 21 -4.74 -37.86 -44.44
N THR A 22 -4.64 -38.42 -43.22
CA THR A 22 -4.88 -39.85 -42.97
C THR A 22 -5.20 -40.11 -41.49
N ALA A 23 -6.39 -40.53 -41.24
CA ALA A 23 -6.91 -41.76 -40.61
C ALA A 23 -6.31 -42.21 -39.27
N GLY A 24 -7.23 -42.39 -38.30
CA GLY A 24 -7.01 -42.90 -36.96
C GLY A 24 -6.63 -44.39 -36.85
N ALA A 25 -6.09 -44.74 -35.71
CA ALA A 25 -5.94 -46.13 -35.27
C ALA A 25 -6.31 -46.23 -33.76
N PRO A 26 -6.76 -47.42 -33.29
CA PRO A 26 -7.51 -47.59 -32.06
C PRO A 26 -6.63 -47.81 -30.78
N PRO A 27 -7.21 -47.85 -29.58
CA PRO A 27 -6.46 -47.90 -28.35
C PRO A 27 -5.92 -49.30 -28.02
N THR A 28 -4.68 -49.37 -27.62
CA THR A 28 -4.03 -50.59 -27.15
C THR A 28 -4.11 -50.71 -25.63
N ALA A 29 -4.44 -51.89 -25.16
CA ALA A 29 -4.68 -52.30 -23.79
C ALA A 29 -3.44 -52.19 -22.88
N VAL A 30 -3.70 -51.80 -21.66
CA VAL A 30 -2.75 -51.78 -20.53
C VAL A 30 -2.59 -53.21 -19.97
N LEU A 31 -1.36 -53.67 -19.86
CA LEU A 31 -1.00 -54.80 -18.98
C LEU A 31 -0.23 -54.31 -17.75
N PRO A 32 -0.43 -54.90 -16.59
CA PRO A 32 0.17 -54.46 -15.35
C PRO A 32 1.61 -54.93 -15.18
N ILE A 33 2.51 -54.05 -14.87
CA ILE A 33 3.87 -54.37 -14.46
C ILE A 33 3.94 -54.33 -12.91
N THR A 34 4.28 -55.46 -12.36
CA THR A 34 4.50 -55.74 -10.93
C THR A 34 5.77 -55.04 -10.43
N GLY A 35 5.65 -54.51 -9.23
CA GLY A 35 6.56 -54.12 -8.17
C GLY A 35 8.07 -54.04 -8.36
N GLY A 36 8.53 -52.85 -8.07
CA GLY A 36 9.91 -52.58 -7.66
C GLY A 36 9.88 -51.40 -6.70
N SER A 37 10.00 -51.68 -5.40
CA SER A 37 10.04 -50.69 -4.32
C SER A 37 11.38 -49.95 -4.36
N ASN A 38 11.40 -48.69 -4.78
CA ASN A 38 12.47 -47.75 -4.49
C ASN A 38 12.24 -47.13 -3.09
N PRO A 39 13.27 -46.98 -2.27
CA PRO A 39 13.14 -46.32 -0.98
C PRO A 39 12.79 -44.84 -1.17
N THR A 40 11.63 -44.47 -0.66
CA THR A 40 11.20 -43.07 -0.56
C THR A 40 12.17 -42.34 0.37
N ALA A 41 12.90 -41.37 -0.18
CA ALA A 41 13.65 -40.42 0.65
C ALA A 41 12.62 -39.61 1.46
N THR A 42 12.58 -39.85 2.75
CA THR A 42 11.80 -39.07 3.71
C THR A 42 12.47 -37.71 3.82
N THR A 43 11.95 -36.71 3.14
CA THR A 43 12.31 -35.32 3.40
C THR A 43 11.81 -34.97 4.79
N ALA A 44 12.70 -34.62 5.69
CA ALA A 44 12.35 -34.09 6.99
C ALA A 44 11.48 -32.83 6.77
N PRO A 45 10.37 -32.65 7.53
CA PRO A 45 9.57 -31.43 7.42
C PRO A 45 10.46 -30.24 7.76
N ALA A 46 10.33 -29.15 6.96
CA ALA A 46 10.97 -27.88 7.26
C ALA A 46 10.51 -27.39 8.65
N PRO A 47 11.39 -26.80 9.45
CA PRO A 47 11.01 -26.27 10.75
C PRO A 47 9.98 -25.16 10.55
N THR A 48 8.75 -25.40 11.04
CA THR A 48 7.67 -24.42 11.01
C THR A 48 7.82 -23.45 12.19
N ASN A 49 7.66 -22.16 11.93
CA ASN A 49 7.39 -21.21 12.99
C ASN A 49 6.07 -21.62 13.69
N PRO A 50 5.91 -21.41 15.00
CA PRO A 50 4.62 -21.62 15.63
C PRO A 50 3.57 -20.75 14.94
N PRO A 51 2.35 -21.26 14.68
CA PRO A 51 1.31 -20.47 14.05
C PRO A 51 1.07 -19.20 14.89
N ALA A 52 1.07 -18.05 14.23
CA ALA A 52 0.69 -16.80 14.88
C ALA A 52 -0.75 -16.93 15.38
N THR A 53 -0.94 -16.81 16.69
CA THR A 53 -2.27 -16.77 17.28
C THR A 53 -2.87 -15.41 16.96
N VAL A 54 -3.79 -15.37 16.01
CA VAL A 54 -4.63 -14.19 15.77
C VAL A 54 -5.51 -14.03 17.01
N PRO A 55 -5.42 -12.93 17.77
CA PRO A 55 -6.39 -12.64 18.82
C PRO A 55 -7.78 -12.56 18.17
N PRO A 56 -8.83 -13.10 18.81
CA PRO A 56 -10.18 -12.94 18.28
C PRO A 56 -10.49 -11.45 18.16
N ALA A 57 -10.86 -11.01 16.97
CA ALA A 57 -11.29 -9.63 16.70
C ALA A 57 -12.45 -9.29 17.67
N MET A 58 -12.21 -8.40 18.62
CA MET A 58 -13.26 -7.82 19.43
C MET A 58 -13.87 -6.67 18.64
N SER A 59 -14.86 -6.98 17.81
CA SER A 59 -15.73 -5.95 17.25
C SER A 59 -16.60 -5.39 18.37
N VAL A 60 -16.24 -4.23 18.90
CA VAL A 60 -17.15 -3.40 19.68
C VAL A 60 -18.01 -2.64 18.68
N PRO A 61 -19.32 -2.89 18.58
CA PRO A 61 -20.17 -2.12 17.67
C PRO A 61 -20.13 -0.66 18.09
N SER A 62 -19.68 0.23 17.21
CA SER A 62 -19.81 1.68 17.42
C SER A 62 -21.30 2.02 17.52
N GLY A 63 -21.69 2.70 18.60
CA GLY A 63 -23.08 3.07 18.79
C GLY A 63 -23.50 4.15 17.77
N SER A 64 -24.74 4.13 17.33
CA SER A 64 -25.32 5.20 16.48
C SER A 64 -25.11 6.62 17.05
N GLY A 65 -24.89 6.73 18.36
CA GLY A 65 -24.55 7.98 19.06
C GLY A 65 -23.17 8.52 18.71
N ASP A 66 -22.18 7.66 18.54
CA ASP A 66 -20.82 8.07 18.25
C ASP A 66 -20.69 8.63 16.83
N LEU A 67 -21.37 8.03 15.84
CA LEU A 67 -21.44 8.55 14.48
C LEU A 67 -22.09 9.94 14.41
N ALA A 68 -23.18 10.16 15.18
CA ALA A 68 -23.83 11.46 15.21
C ALA A 68 -22.92 12.55 15.82
N LEU A 69 -22.15 12.21 16.85
CA LEU A 69 -21.15 13.11 17.43
C LEU A 69 -19.96 13.33 16.50
N ALA A 70 -19.49 12.29 15.81
CA ALA A 70 -18.44 12.39 14.82
C ALA A 70 -18.79 13.38 13.72
N ARG A 71 -20.00 13.28 13.14
CA ARG A 71 -20.53 14.21 12.12
C ARG A 71 -20.59 15.67 12.61
N GLN A 72 -20.81 15.89 13.90
CA GLN A 72 -20.81 17.24 14.47
C GLN A 72 -19.39 17.78 14.66
N LYS A 73 -18.45 16.95 15.05
CA LYS A 73 -17.12 17.36 15.49
C LYS A 73 -16.07 17.31 14.41
N ILE A 74 -16.07 16.29 13.56
CA ILE A 74 -15.12 16.15 12.46
C ILE A 74 -15.67 16.83 11.21
N LYS A 75 -14.93 17.79 10.68
CA LYS A 75 -15.24 18.55 9.48
C LYS A 75 -14.24 18.29 8.36
N HIS A 76 -13.04 17.82 8.73
CA HIS A 76 -11.95 17.58 7.82
C HIS A 76 -11.36 16.20 8.09
N VAL A 77 -11.21 15.40 7.05
CA VAL A 77 -10.45 14.15 7.05
C VAL A 77 -9.22 14.35 6.19
N VAL A 78 -8.06 14.08 6.74
CA VAL A 78 -6.77 14.17 6.04
C VAL A 78 -6.12 12.80 6.06
N VAL A 79 -5.93 12.20 4.90
CA VAL A 79 -5.18 10.95 4.72
C VAL A 79 -3.78 11.32 4.24
N ILE A 80 -2.77 11.01 5.03
CA ILE A 80 -1.35 11.16 4.66
C ILE A 80 -0.84 9.76 4.36
N MET A 81 -0.47 9.52 3.11
CA MET A 81 0.10 8.25 2.66
C MET A 81 1.60 8.41 2.48
N GLN A 82 2.37 7.58 3.18
CA GLN A 82 3.80 7.41 3.01
C GLN A 82 4.09 6.08 2.31
N GLU A 83 5.34 5.76 2.09
CA GLU A 83 5.74 4.71 1.17
C GLU A 83 6.56 3.61 1.85
N ASN A 84 6.13 2.37 1.58
CA ASN A 84 6.86 1.13 1.66
C ASN A 84 7.51 0.82 3.02
N ARG A 85 6.66 0.61 4.05
CA ARG A 85 7.11 0.15 5.37
C ARG A 85 6.15 -0.87 5.97
N SER A 86 6.69 -1.95 6.55
CA SER A 86 5.85 -2.88 7.30
C SER A 86 5.60 -2.40 8.73
N PHE A 87 4.53 -2.92 9.35
CA PHE A 87 4.26 -2.61 10.76
C PHE A 87 5.40 -3.05 11.68
N ASP A 88 5.92 -4.25 11.50
CA ASP A 88 7.00 -4.76 12.35
C ASP A 88 8.30 -3.98 12.19
N GLU A 89 8.54 -3.36 11.05
CA GLU A 89 9.72 -2.52 10.86
C GLU A 89 9.67 -1.26 11.73
N TYR A 90 8.50 -0.62 11.87
CA TYR A 90 8.38 0.66 12.59
C TYR A 90 7.84 0.54 14.01
N PHE A 91 6.96 -0.43 14.25
CA PHE A 91 6.29 -0.61 15.55
C PHE A 91 6.36 -2.04 16.08
N GLY A 92 7.16 -2.91 15.46
CA GLY A 92 7.31 -4.31 15.86
C GLY A 92 7.85 -4.50 17.28
N THR A 93 8.42 -3.47 17.89
CA THR A 93 8.89 -3.47 19.29
C THR A 93 8.15 -2.45 20.15
N TYR A 94 7.03 -1.90 19.68
CA TYR A 94 6.24 -0.95 20.43
C TYR A 94 5.49 -1.63 21.58
N PRO A 95 5.59 -1.12 22.82
CA PRO A 95 5.00 -1.78 23.99
C PRO A 95 3.48 -1.93 23.89
N GLY A 96 2.99 -3.15 24.01
CA GLY A 96 1.56 -3.47 23.97
C GLY A 96 0.98 -3.70 22.59
N ALA A 97 1.71 -3.42 21.52
CA ALA A 97 1.28 -3.74 20.16
C ALA A 97 1.47 -5.24 19.84
N ASN A 98 0.72 -5.73 18.86
CA ASN A 98 0.94 -7.04 18.26
C ASN A 98 2.21 -6.99 17.38
N GLY A 99 3.36 -6.85 18.04
CA GLY A 99 4.66 -6.71 17.42
C GLY A 99 5.43 -8.02 17.32
N ILE A 100 6.70 -7.92 16.94
CA ILE A 100 7.61 -9.05 16.74
C ILE A 100 7.62 -9.95 17.99
N PRO A 101 7.29 -11.25 17.87
CA PRO A 101 7.32 -12.16 19.00
C PRO A 101 8.71 -12.26 19.65
N MET A 102 8.81 -11.87 20.91
CA MET A 102 10.06 -11.82 21.66
C MET A 102 10.07 -12.80 22.84
N GLN A 103 11.23 -13.34 23.15
CA GLN A 103 11.48 -14.08 24.39
C GLN A 103 12.81 -13.65 24.98
N ASN A 104 12.79 -13.16 26.21
CA ASN A 104 13.97 -12.62 26.88
C ASN A 104 14.69 -11.54 26.04
N GLY A 105 13.94 -10.64 25.38
CA GLY A 105 14.46 -9.58 24.53
C GLY A 105 15.07 -10.05 23.21
N GLN A 106 14.80 -11.28 22.78
CA GLN A 106 15.26 -11.83 21.51
C GLN A 106 14.09 -12.29 20.66
N PRO A 107 14.06 -11.97 19.34
CA PRO A 107 13.04 -12.47 18.43
C PRO A 107 13.00 -14.00 18.39
N THR A 108 11.80 -14.57 18.40
CA THR A 108 11.58 -16.02 18.26
C THR A 108 11.27 -16.43 16.83
N VAL A 109 10.92 -15.48 15.98
CA VAL A 109 10.62 -15.62 14.55
C VAL A 109 11.87 -15.39 13.71
N TYR A 110 11.92 -15.97 12.51
CA TYR A 110 13.07 -15.85 11.62
C TYR A 110 12.69 -16.16 10.17
N SER A 111 13.50 -15.68 9.24
CA SER A 111 13.53 -16.11 7.86
C SER A 111 14.78 -16.96 7.57
N ILE A 112 14.73 -17.84 6.56
CA ILE A 112 15.90 -18.65 6.19
C ILE A 112 16.61 -17.98 5.01
N ASP A 113 17.89 -17.67 5.17
CA ASP A 113 18.73 -17.23 4.04
C ASP A 113 18.99 -18.42 3.12
N PRO A 114 18.44 -18.45 1.89
CA PRO A 114 18.60 -19.57 0.97
C PRO A 114 20.04 -19.76 0.47
N THR A 115 20.88 -18.73 0.62
CA THR A 115 22.28 -18.78 0.19
C THR A 115 23.16 -19.50 1.19
N THR A 116 22.86 -19.33 2.48
CA THR A 116 23.69 -19.84 3.57
C THR A 116 23.02 -20.95 4.41
N GLY A 117 21.70 -21.11 4.28
CA GLY A 117 20.89 -21.99 5.13
C GLY A 117 20.76 -21.50 6.59
N LYS A 118 21.20 -20.29 6.90
CA LYS A 118 21.15 -19.73 8.25
C LYS A 118 19.81 -19.06 8.53
N LYS A 119 19.40 -19.11 9.81
CA LYS A 119 18.31 -18.31 10.34
C LYS A 119 18.73 -16.85 10.45
N ILE A 120 17.93 -15.95 9.90
CA ILE A 120 18.05 -14.52 10.04
C ILE A 120 16.87 -14.05 10.91
N TYR A 121 17.18 -13.54 12.07
CA TYR A 121 16.19 -13.00 13.00
C TYR A 121 16.00 -11.52 12.76
N PRO A 122 14.83 -10.95 13.05
CA PRO A 122 14.65 -9.50 13.10
C PRO A 122 15.70 -8.85 14.01
N TYR A 123 16.21 -7.69 13.63
CA TYR A 123 17.28 -7.00 14.37
C TYR A 123 17.09 -5.49 14.33
N HIS A 124 17.59 -4.78 15.34
CA HIS A 124 17.56 -3.32 15.32
C HIS A 124 18.50 -2.79 14.21
N ASN A 125 17.93 -2.00 13.32
CA ASN A 125 18.66 -1.34 12.25
C ASN A 125 18.75 0.17 12.51
N PRO A 126 19.91 0.74 12.83
CA PRO A 126 20.06 2.17 13.11
C PRO A 126 20.24 3.01 11.82
N ASN A 127 20.20 2.41 10.63
CA ASN A 127 20.47 3.11 9.39
C ASN A 127 19.25 3.94 8.95
N ASP A 128 19.48 5.20 8.63
CA ASP A 128 18.48 6.11 8.07
C ASP A 128 18.04 5.72 6.64
N VAL A 129 18.89 5.01 5.92
CA VAL A 129 18.66 4.57 4.54
C VAL A 129 18.64 3.05 4.51
N ASN A 130 17.54 2.48 4.05
CA ASN A 130 17.33 1.04 3.91
C ASN A 130 17.17 0.66 2.44
N ALA A 131 17.42 -0.61 2.15
CA ALA A 131 17.28 -1.12 0.80
C ALA A 131 15.86 -1.54 0.45
N GLY A 132 15.08 -1.99 1.44
CA GLY A 132 13.81 -2.65 1.19
C GLY A 132 13.95 -3.98 0.45
N GLY A 133 12.87 -4.48 -0.07
CA GLY A 133 12.79 -5.68 -0.88
C GLY A 133 11.82 -5.54 -2.05
N PRO A 134 11.74 -6.53 -2.94
CA PRO A 134 10.69 -6.56 -3.95
C PRO A 134 9.32 -6.70 -3.25
N HIS A 135 8.30 -6.02 -3.78
CA HIS A 135 7.00 -5.90 -3.12
C HIS A 135 5.80 -5.96 -4.08
N GLY A 136 5.94 -6.60 -5.22
CA GLY A 136 4.81 -6.95 -6.09
C GLY A 136 4.05 -8.18 -5.59
N ALA A 137 2.97 -8.57 -6.28
CA ALA A 137 2.10 -9.68 -5.88
C ALA A 137 2.83 -11.02 -5.77
N SER A 138 3.83 -11.26 -6.63
CA SER A 138 4.64 -12.47 -6.57
C SER A 138 5.51 -12.52 -5.32
N SER A 139 6.07 -11.38 -4.94
CA SER A 139 6.90 -11.22 -3.74
C SER A 139 6.06 -11.33 -2.47
N ALA A 140 4.87 -10.74 -2.43
CA ALA A 140 3.92 -10.92 -1.33
C ALA A 140 3.60 -12.41 -1.11
N THR A 141 3.30 -13.14 -2.18
CA THR A 141 3.07 -14.59 -2.11
C THR A 141 4.27 -15.34 -1.55
N GLN A 142 5.49 -14.98 -1.97
CA GLN A 142 6.71 -15.61 -1.49
C GLN A 142 6.99 -15.26 -0.02
N ASP A 143 6.80 -14.01 0.39
CA ASP A 143 7.06 -13.51 1.74
C ASP A 143 6.11 -14.15 2.75
N ILE A 144 4.82 -14.23 2.42
CA ILE A 144 3.78 -14.89 3.22
C ILE A 144 4.05 -16.39 3.33
N ALA A 145 4.62 -17.02 2.28
CA ALA A 145 5.04 -18.43 2.26
C ALA A 145 3.95 -19.41 2.78
N GLY A 146 2.71 -19.23 2.31
CA GLY A 146 1.59 -20.06 2.76
C GLY A 146 1.24 -19.90 4.24
N GLY A 147 1.45 -18.72 4.81
CA GLY A 147 1.19 -18.36 6.20
C GLY A 147 2.37 -18.59 7.15
N GLN A 148 3.55 -18.97 6.65
CA GLN A 148 4.74 -19.16 7.48
C GLN A 148 5.49 -17.85 7.76
N MET A 149 5.21 -16.78 7.02
CA MET A 149 5.82 -15.45 7.15
C MET A 149 7.36 -15.50 7.20
N ASN A 150 7.99 -16.27 6.33
CA ASN A 150 9.43 -16.54 6.38
C ASN A 150 10.13 -16.45 5.02
N GLY A 151 9.46 -15.94 3.98
CA GLY A 151 9.99 -15.83 2.62
C GLY A 151 10.83 -14.58 2.34
N PHE A 152 10.75 -13.54 3.16
CA PHE A 152 11.33 -12.20 2.96
C PHE A 152 12.81 -12.19 2.56
N VAL A 153 13.64 -12.96 3.26
CA VAL A 153 15.06 -13.06 2.91
C VAL A 153 15.26 -13.77 1.57
N ALA A 154 14.38 -14.72 1.22
CA ALA A 154 14.46 -15.41 -0.06
C ALA A 154 14.09 -14.49 -1.22
N SER A 155 13.03 -13.69 -1.09
CA SER A 155 12.63 -12.64 -2.04
C SER A 155 13.76 -11.62 -2.22
N PHE A 156 14.26 -11.07 -1.13
CA PHE A 156 15.40 -10.14 -1.14
C PHE A 156 16.62 -10.70 -1.88
N ARG A 157 17.02 -11.94 -1.56
CA ARG A 157 18.17 -12.59 -2.21
C ARG A 157 17.94 -12.90 -3.69
N ALA A 158 16.70 -13.17 -4.08
CA ALA A 158 16.34 -13.35 -5.49
C ALA A 158 16.51 -12.04 -6.28
N ALA A 159 15.95 -10.94 -5.78
CA ALA A 159 16.08 -9.62 -6.38
C ALA A 159 17.54 -9.10 -6.39
N GLN A 160 18.31 -9.37 -5.32
CA GLN A 160 19.73 -9.01 -5.25
C GLN A 160 20.57 -9.62 -6.38
N LYS A 161 20.16 -10.76 -6.95
CA LYS A 161 20.87 -11.36 -8.10
C LYS A 161 20.78 -10.51 -9.36
N ALA A 162 19.75 -9.70 -9.51
CA ALA A 162 19.56 -8.78 -10.64
C ALA A 162 20.37 -7.49 -10.51
N CYS A 163 20.96 -7.22 -9.34
CA CYS A 163 21.77 -6.03 -9.08
C CYS A 163 22.98 -5.94 -10.02
N LYS A 164 23.12 -4.78 -10.66
CA LYS A 164 24.25 -4.47 -11.55
C LYS A 164 25.34 -3.65 -10.86
N ASN A 165 24.99 -2.84 -9.88
CA ASN A 165 25.89 -1.98 -9.14
C ASN A 165 25.92 -2.37 -7.64
N PRO A 166 27.07 -2.86 -7.11
CA PRO A 166 27.18 -3.25 -5.69
C PRO A 166 27.13 -2.05 -4.71
N ASP A 167 27.33 -0.83 -5.20
CA ASP A 167 27.28 0.39 -4.36
C ASP A 167 25.83 0.85 -4.10
N THR A 168 24.86 0.23 -4.76
CA THR A 168 23.46 0.50 -4.52
C THR A 168 23.00 -0.14 -3.21
N PRO A 169 22.24 0.55 -2.36
CA PRO A 169 21.67 -0.06 -1.17
C PRO A 169 20.97 -1.39 -1.48
N GLY A 170 21.19 -2.41 -0.67
CA GLY A 170 20.67 -3.77 -0.89
C GLY A 170 21.41 -4.62 -1.92
N CYS A 171 22.23 -4.03 -2.78
CA CYS A 171 23.02 -4.76 -3.78
C CYS A 171 24.38 -5.23 -3.26
N ALA A 172 24.85 -4.71 -2.14
CA ALA A 172 26.09 -5.13 -1.50
C ALA A 172 26.04 -6.60 -1.09
N LYS A 173 27.06 -7.36 -1.43
CA LYS A 173 27.15 -8.78 -1.06
C LYS A 173 27.59 -8.92 0.41
N GLY A 174 26.86 -9.72 1.16
CA GLY A 174 27.12 -9.98 2.57
C GLY A 174 26.38 -8.98 3.50
N GLY A 175 26.37 -9.25 4.78
CA GLY A 175 25.59 -8.51 5.76
C GLY A 175 24.20 -9.10 6.01
N ALA A 176 23.53 -8.62 7.05
CA ALA A 176 22.15 -8.96 7.32
C ALA A 176 21.25 -8.30 6.27
N PRO A 177 20.24 -8.99 5.74
CA PRO A 177 19.28 -8.37 4.83
C PRO A 177 18.48 -7.27 5.53
N ASP A 178 18.42 -6.06 4.96
CA ASP A 178 17.70 -4.93 5.54
C ASP A 178 16.23 -5.22 5.78
N VAL A 179 15.63 -6.08 4.96
CA VAL A 179 14.23 -6.51 5.11
C VAL A 179 13.89 -7.14 6.47
N MET A 180 14.89 -7.53 7.27
CA MET A 180 14.72 -8.05 8.63
C MET A 180 15.04 -7.00 9.71
N GLY A 181 15.35 -5.76 9.30
CA GLY A 181 15.64 -4.66 10.22
C GLY A 181 14.36 -4.05 10.79
N TRP A 182 14.41 -3.59 12.05
CA TRP A 182 13.37 -2.79 12.66
C TRP A 182 13.94 -1.50 13.27
N HIS A 183 13.10 -0.47 13.36
CA HIS A 183 13.39 0.83 13.97
C HIS A 183 12.54 1.03 15.22
N ASP A 184 12.97 1.91 16.10
CA ASP A 184 12.19 2.33 17.26
C ASP A 184 12.29 3.86 17.47
N ALA A 185 11.95 4.34 18.67
CA ALA A 185 12.02 5.77 18.99
C ALA A 185 13.40 6.40 18.80
N ARG A 186 14.46 5.61 18.62
CA ARG A 186 15.80 6.16 18.33
C ARG A 186 15.89 6.76 16.94
N GLU A 187 15.24 6.15 15.96
CA GLU A 187 15.25 6.57 14.55
C GLU A 187 13.97 7.35 14.19
N ILE A 188 12.81 6.94 14.75
CA ILE A 188 11.49 7.50 14.42
C ILE A 188 10.75 8.07 15.66
N PRO A 189 11.40 8.95 16.45
CA PRO A 189 10.86 9.41 17.73
C PRO A 189 9.51 10.13 17.62
N ASN A 190 9.24 10.86 16.53
CA ASN A 190 7.97 11.55 16.38
C ASN A 190 6.81 10.58 16.10
N TYR A 191 7.01 9.54 15.31
CA TYR A 191 5.99 8.53 15.06
C TYR A 191 5.62 7.78 16.35
N TRP A 192 6.63 7.42 17.17
CA TRP A 192 6.39 6.83 18.48
C TRP A 192 5.70 7.78 19.45
N THR A 193 6.07 9.07 19.44
CA THR A 193 5.39 10.10 20.23
C THR A 193 3.93 10.27 19.80
N TYR A 194 3.62 10.19 18.50
CA TYR A 194 2.23 10.19 18.04
C TYR A 194 1.48 8.96 18.53
N ALA A 195 2.07 7.76 18.47
CA ALA A 195 1.47 6.54 19.01
C ALA A 195 1.20 6.63 20.51
N GLU A 196 2.12 7.21 21.30
CA GLU A 196 1.95 7.42 22.75
C GLU A 196 0.81 8.41 23.09
N ASN A 197 0.54 9.35 22.22
CA ASN A 197 -0.41 10.43 22.48
C ASN A 197 -1.72 10.32 21.72
N PHE A 198 -1.81 9.49 20.72
CA PHE A 198 -2.97 9.29 19.87
C PHE A 198 -3.23 7.80 19.71
N VAL A 199 -3.65 7.32 18.54
CA VAL A 199 -3.96 5.92 18.31
C VAL A 199 -2.94 5.29 17.37
N LEU A 200 -2.47 4.10 17.75
CA LEU A 200 -1.70 3.19 16.91
C LEU A 200 -2.63 2.04 16.46
N GLN A 201 -2.70 1.78 15.16
CA GLN A 201 -3.47 0.68 14.60
C GLN A 201 -2.51 -0.47 14.28
N ASP A 202 -2.47 -1.51 15.09
CA ASP A 202 -1.48 -2.59 14.97
C ASP A 202 -1.94 -3.76 14.09
N MET A 203 -3.15 -3.65 13.54
CA MET A 203 -3.72 -4.61 12.58
C MET A 203 -4.24 -3.89 11.33
N MET A 204 -3.55 -2.83 10.89
CA MET A 204 -3.77 -2.20 9.60
C MET A 204 -3.04 -2.99 8.52
N PHE A 205 -3.78 -3.45 7.53
CA PHE A 205 -3.27 -4.19 6.38
C PHE A 205 -3.35 -3.32 5.13
N GLU A 206 -2.38 -3.45 4.24
CA GLU A 206 -2.57 -2.93 2.89
C GLU A 206 -3.81 -3.57 2.25
N PRO A 207 -4.53 -2.87 1.37
CA PRO A 207 -5.83 -3.33 0.89
C PRO A 207 -5.74 -4.49 -0.12
N ASN A 208 -4.55 -4.81 -0.58
CA ASN A 208 -4.27 -5.89 -1.51
C ASN A 208 -2.80 -6.35 -1.35
N ALA A 209 -2.49 -7.58 -1.73
CA ALA A 209 -1.14 -8.13 -1.61
C ALA A 209 -0.30 -7.78 -2.84
N SER A 210 0.05 -6.49 -3.02
CA SER A 210 0.81 -6.00 -4.17
C SER A 210 1.52 -4.68 -3.86
N TRP A 211 1.95 -3.94 -4.85
CA TRP A 211 2.78 -2.75 -4.81
C TRP A 211 1.97 -1.43 -4.76
N SER A 212 2.67 -0.30 -4.76
CA SER A 212 2.11 1.02 -4.49
C SER A 212 0.93 1.42 -5.38
N LEU A 213 0.97 1.22 -6.72
CA LEU A 213 -0.14 1.71 -7.56
C LEU A 213 -1.49 1.08 -7.21
N PRO A 214 -1.63 -0.26 -7.09
CA PRO A 214 -2.87 -0.84 -6.59
C PRO A 214 -3.31 -0.30 -5.23
N SER A 215 -2.40 -0.12 -4.28
CA SER A 215 -2.71 0.44 -2.96
C SER A 215 -3.26 1.87 -3.05
N HIS A 216 -2.64 2.74 -3.86
CA HIS A 216 -3.15 4.09 -4.11
C HIS A 216 -4.50 4.10 -4.83
N LEU A 217 -4.77 3.13 -5.71
CA LEU A 217 -6.10 2.97 -6.32
C LEU A 217 -7.15 2.54 -5.29
N PHE A 218 -6.82 1.58 -4.42
CA PHE A 218 -7.72 1.19 -3.33
C PHE A 218 -8.01 2.35 -2.37
N MET A 219 -7.01 3.18 -2.06
CA MET A 219 -7.18 4.35 -1.18
C MET A 219 -8.26 5.33 -1.67
N VAL A 220 -8.49 5.42 -2.97
CA VAL A 220 -9.45 6.36 -3.55
C VAL A 220 -10.68 5.69 -4.17
N SER A 221 -10.68 4.36 -4.35
CA SER A 221 -11.76 3.67 -5.06
C SER A 221 -12.12 2.29 -4.53
N ALA A 222 -11.49 1.81 -3.45
CA ALA A 222 -11.65 0.46 -2.89
C ALA A 222 -11.50 -0.66 -3.94
N TRP A 223 -10.77 -0.39 -5.03
CA TRP A 223 -10.52 -1.36 -6.10
C TRP A 223 -9.31 -0.99 -6.95
N SER A 224 -8.71 -2.02 -7.56
CA SER A 224 -7.71 -1.89 -8.62
C SER A 224 -8.10 -2.83 -9.77
N ALA A 225 -8.23 -2.29 -10.99
CA ALA A 225 -8.79 -3.01 -12.12
C ALA A 225 -8.15 -2.64 -13.47
N ASN A 226 -8.37 -3.51 -14.44
CA ASN A 226 -8.17 -3.23 -15.87
C ASN A 226 -9.51 -3.12 -16.57
N CYS A 227 -9.67 -2.08 -17.38
CA CYS A 227 -10.90 -1.80 -18.11
C CYS A 227 -10.64 -1.60 -19.60
N THR A 228 -11.67 -1.82 -20.40
CA THR A 228 -11.76 -1.19 -21.73
C THR A 228 -12.04 0.29 -21.52
N PRO A 229 -11.38 1.21 -22.22
CA PRO A 229 -11.61 2.64 -22.06
C PRO A 229 -13.08 3.02 -22.14
N ASN A 230 -13.54 3.88 -21.22
CA ASN A 230 -14.92 4.36 -21.08
C ASN A 230 -15.98 3.26 -20.86
N ASP A 231 -15.58 2.04 -20.45
CA ASP A 231 -16.51 0.94 -20.19
C ASP A 231 -16.33 0.36 -18.78
N PRO A 232 -17.01 0.89 -17.75
CA PRO A 232 -16.88 0.42 -16.37
C PRO A 232 -17.36 -1.01 -16.18
N MET A 233 -18.24 -1.53 -17.07
CA MET A 233 -18.71 -2.91 -17.00
C MET A 233 -17.71 -3.92 -17.57
N SER A 234 -16.66 -3.46 -18.23
CA SER A 234 -15.56 -4.32 -18.72
C SER A 234 -14.45 -4.54 -17.70
N CYS A 235 -14.48 -3.83 -16.58
CA CYS A 235 -13.40 -3.85 -15.59
C CYS A 235 -13.25 -5.22 -14.95
N THR A 236 -12.02 -5.65 -14.73
CA THR A 236 -11.67 -6.88 -14.01
C THR A 236 -10.55 -6.58 -13.03
N SER A 237 -10.59 -7.19 -11.84
CA SER A 237 -9.56 -6.99 -10.81
C SER A 237 -8.16 -7.22 -11.36
N ALA A 238 -7.26 -6.29 -11.07
CA ALA A 238 -5.85 -6.34 -11.48
C ALA A 238 -4.98 -5.70 -10.39
N ILE A 239 -4.38 -6.54 -9.56
CA ILE A 239 -3.59 -6.08 -8.42
C ILE A 239 -2.10 -5.92 -8.72
N ASP A 240 -1.62 -6.44 -9.86
CA ASP A 240 -0.20 -6.39 -10.21
C ASP A 240 0.10 -5.42 -11.36
N GLY A 241 -0.82 -5.26 -12.26
CA GLY A 241 -0.69 -4.37 -13.42
C GLY A 241 -2.04 -3.78 -13.82
N PRO A 242 -2.57 -2.79 -13.09
CA PRO A 242 -3.77 -2.07 -13.52
C PRO A 242 -3.45 -1.20 -14.73
N THR A 243 -3.50 -1.80 -15.92
CA THR A 243 -3.21 -1.14 -17.20
C THR A 243 -4.29 -1.45 -18.21
N LEU A 244 -4.32 -0.70 -19.30
CA LEU A 244 -5.28 -0.95 -20.38
C LEU A 244 -5.16 -2.37 -20.93
N PRO A 245 -6.27 -3.13 -21.11
CA PRO A 245 -6.25 -4.45 -21.70
C PRO A 245 -5.53 -4.46 -23.05
N GLY A 246 -4.61 -5.40 -23.24
CA GLY A 246 -3.86 -5.59 -24.48
C GLY A 246 -2.53 -4.81 -24.59
N VAL A 247 -2.16 -4.02 -23.61
CA VAL A 247 -0.88 -3.31 -23.58
C VAL A 247 0.04 -4.00 -22.58
N LYS A 248 0.80 -5.01 -23.02
CA LYS A 248 1.81 -5.66 -22.19
C LYS A 248 2.92 -4.68 -21.83
N GLY A 249 3.22 -4.58 -20.52
CA GLY A 249 4.38 -3.85 -20.02
C GLY A 249 4.28 -2.33 -20.22
N THR A 250 3.11 -1.75 -20.05
CA THR A 250 2.96 -0.31 -19.97
C THR A 250 3.40 0.18 -18.59
N SER A 251 4.68 0.36 -18.44
CA SER A 251 5.18 1.27 -17.41
C SER A 251 4.43 2.60 -17.55
N LEU A 252 4.03 3.21 -16.42
CA LEU A 252 3.44 4.55 -16.37
C LEU A 252 4.46 5.58 -16.87
N THR A 253 4.61 5.68 -18.17
CA THR A 253 5.46 6.67 -18.83
C THR A 253 4.59 7.84 -19.29
N GLU A 254 5.16 9.05 -19.39
CA GLU A 254 4.45 10.21 -19.98
C GLU A 254 3.83 9.89 -21.34
N ALA A 255 4.48 9.03 -22.15
CA ALA A 255 3.97 8.58 -23.44
C ALA A 255 2.67 7.74 -23.33
N ASN A 256 2.42 7.11 -22.19
CA ASN A 256 1.25 6.27 -21.92
C ASN A 256 0.24 6.94 -20.99
N ALA A 257 0.62 7.99 -20.27
CA ALA A 257 -0.24 8.69 -19.30
C ALA A 257 -1.58 9.16 -19.91
N GLY A 258 -1.55 9.62 -21.18
CA GLY A 258 -2.78 10.00 -21.89
C GLY A 258 -3.64 8.82 -22.39
N LYS A 259 -3.19 7.57 -22.16
CA LYS A 259 -3.92 6.36 -22.55
C LYS A 259 -4.47 5.59 -21.35
N LEU A 260 -4.08 5.98 -20.14
CA LEU A 260 -4.64 5.40 -18.93
C LEU A 260 -6.06 5.89 -18.76
N ASP A 261 -6.95 4.95 -18.55
CA ASP A 261 -8.35 5.19 -18.33
C ASP A 261 -8.89 4.24 -17.27
N TYR A 262 -9.13 4.81 -16.09
CA TYR A 262 -9.76 4.10 -14.99
C TYR A 262 -11.26 4.35 -15.07
N ALA A 263 -11.96 3.41 -15.73
CA ALA A 263 -13.36 3.56 -16.07
C ALA A 263 -14.31 3.27 -14.90
N TRP A 264 -13.87 2.58 -13.85
CA TRP A 264 -14.71 2.29 -12.68
C TRP A 264 -14.90 3.51 -11.80
N THR A 265 -15.86 3.41 -10.89
CA THR A 265 -16.22 4.51 -9.99
C THR A 265 -15.21 4.65 -8.86
N ASP A 266 -14.75 5.87 -8.59
CA ASP A 266 -13.95 6.24 -7.43
C ASP A 266 -14.74 7.11 -6.44
N LEU A 267 -14.20 7.30 -5.23
CA LEU A 267 -14.89 8.04 -4.17
C LEU A 267 -15.18 9.51 -4.54
N THR A 268 -14.36 10.13 -5.42
CA THR A 268 -14.56 11.53 -5.81
C THR A 268 -15.89 11.74 -6.53
N TYR A 269 -16.42 10.72 -7.22
CA TYR A 269 -17.75 10.74 -7.82
C TYR A 269 -18.85 10.91 -6.75
N LEU A 270 -18.79 10.14 -5.65
CA LEU A 270 -19.76 10.27 -4.56
C LEU A 270 -19.61 11.60 -3.83
N LEU A 271 -18.38 12.08 -3.64
CA LEU A 271 -18.11 13.39 -3.04
C LEU A 271 -18.71 14.52 -3.89
N TYR A 272 -18.52 14.48 -5.21
CA TYR A 272 -19.10 15.44 -6.15
C TYR A 272 -20.63 15.43 -6.12
N LYS A 273 -21.21 14.25 -6.23
CA LYS A 273 -22.67 14.03 -6.19
C LYS A 273 -23.30 14.61 -4.91
N ASN A 274 -22.60 14.56 -3.80
CA ASN A 274 -23.06 15.04 -2.49
C ASN A 274 -22.54 16.44 -2.12
N ASN A 275 -21.88 17.15 -3.03
CA ASN A 275 -21.28 18.47 -2.81
C ASN A 275 -20.27 18.51 -1.64
N VAL A 276 -19.53 17.43 -1.44
CA VAL A 276 -18.43 17.33 -0.45
C VAL A 276 -17.13 17.77 -1.09
N SER A 277 -16.49 18.77 -0.51
CA SER A 277 -15.23 19.31 -1.04
C SER A 277 -14.06 18.35 -0.80
N TRP A 278 -13.19 18.22 -1.80
CA TRP A 278 -11.99 17.41 -1.67
C TRP A 278 -10.79 18.02 -2.40
N ALA A 279 -9.58 17.63 -1.97
CA ALA A 279 -8.35 17.89 -2.71
C ALA A 279 -7.38 16.71 -2.56
N TYR A 280 -6.59 16.50 -3.60
CA TYR A 280 -5.46 15.58 -3.62
C TYR A 280 -4.17 16.37 -3.77
N TYR A 281 -3.30 16.31 -2.76
CA TYR A 281 -2.11 17.12 -2.69
C TYR A 281 -0.87 16.30 -3.01
N LEU A 282 -0.15 16.73 -4.05
CA LEU A 282 1.03 16.08 -4.57
C LEU A 282 2.25 16.98 -4.35
N SER A 283 3.31 16.42 -3.80
CA SER A 283 4.60 17.12 -3.76
C SER A 283 5.23 17.18 -5.16
N ASN A 284 5.84 18.32 -5.51
CA ASN A 284 6.62 18.40 -6.73
C ASN A 284 7.94 17.62 -6.56
N GLY A 285 8.19 16.64 -7.41
CA GLY A 285 9.37 15.81 -7.32
C GLY A 285 9.32 14.62 -8.26
N SER A 286 9.73 13.49 -7.77
CA SER A 286 9.73 12.24 -8.53
C SER A 286 9.12 11.12 -7.69
N GLU A 287 8.65 10.10 -8.36
CA GLU A 287 8.23 8.81 -7.81
C GLU A 287 9.17 7.72 -8.30
N PRO A 288 9.62 6.78 -7.45
CA PRO A 288 10.62 5.79 -7.84
C PRO A 288 10.05 4.41 -8.12
N ASP A 289 8.81 4.14 -7.75
CA ASP A 289 8.26 2.79 -7.74
C ASP A 289 8.00 2.20 -9.14
N CYS A 290 7.92 0.89 -9.27
CA CYS A 290 7.70 0.19 -10.52
C CYS A 290 7.12 -1.22 -10.33
N GLU A 291 6.37 -1.67 -11.32
CA GLU A 291 5.58 -2.90 -11.33
C GLU A 291 6.37 -4.21 -11.53
N ASP A 292 7.69 -4.18 -11.61
CA ASP A 292 8.52 -5.31 -12.03
C ASP A 292 9.19 -6.07 -10.88
N ASP A 293 8.73 -5.91 -9.65
CA ASP A 293 9.35 -6.47 -8.45
C ASP A 293 10.85 -6.10 -8.30
N ALA A 294 11.25 -4.99 -8.90
CA ALA A 294 12.63 -4.56 -8.84
C ALA A 294 12.93 -3.88 -7.50
N MET A 295 14.10 -4.14 -6.93
CA MET A 295 14.59 -3.43 -5.74
C MET A 295 14.89 -1.95 -6.01
N LEU A 296 14.95 -1.54 -7.27
CA LEU A 296 15.36 -0.20 -7.69
C LEU A 296 14.66 0.17 -8.98
N CYS A 297 13.89 1.22 -8.91
CA CYS A 297 13.18 1.79 -10.04
C CYS A 297 13.81 3.11 -10.47
N PRO A 298 13.86 3.40 -11.78
CA PRO A 298 14.22 4.72 -12.26
C PRO A 298 13.21 5.75 -11.79
N ALA A 299 13.68 6.80 -11.12
CA ALA A 299 12.81 7.90 -10.71
C ALA A 299 12.15 8.58 -11.92
N LYS A 300 10.84 8.84 -11.81
CA LYS A 300 10.01 9.54 -12.79
C LYS A 300 9.47 10.83 -12.17
N SER A 301 9.34 11.89 -12.98
CA SER A 301 8.77 13.15 -12.49
C SER A 301 7.28 13.00 -12.19
N GLN A 302 6.87 13.41 -11.01
CA GLN A 302 5.46 13.56 -10.64
C GLN A 302 4.85 14.81 -11.30
N SER A 303 3.54 14.76 -11.53
CA SER A 303 2.77 15.88 -12.06
C SER A 303 1.33 15.85 -11.57
N ILE A 304 0.80 16.99 -11.16
CA ILE A 304 -0.64 17.12 -10.83
C ILE A 304 -1.57 16.91 -12.05
N LYS A 305 -1.03 16.93 -13.26
CA LYS A 305 -1.81 16.84 -14.51
C LYS A 305 -1.70 15.49 -15.21
N VAL A 306 -0.76 14.68 -14.80
CA VAL A 306 -0.45 13.40 -15.46
C VAL A 306 -0.60 12.29 -14.44
N PRO A 307 -1.32 11.22 -14.77
CA PRO A 307 -1.40 10.07 -13.88
C PRO A 307 -0.01 9.52 -13.57
N GLY A 308 0.22 9.17 -12.32
CA GLY A 308 1.42 8.52 -11.82
C GLY A 308 1.06 7.39 -10.88
N ILE A 309 2.06 6.73 -10.35
CA ILE A 309 1.89 5.64 -9.37
C ILE A 309 1.22 6.21 -8.11
N TRP A 310 1.73 7.33 -7.62
CA TRP A 310 1.20 8.00 -6.43
C TRP A 310 0.11 9.04 -6.72
N ASN A 311 -0.21 9.29 -7.98
CA ASN A 311 -1.28 10.20 -8.41
C ASN A 311 -2.18 9.55 -9.46
N PRO A 312 -3.03 8.58 -9.10
CA PRO A 312 -3.87 7.88 -10.07
C PRO A 312 -5.06 8.70 -10.56
N LEU A 313 -5.52 9.71 -9.79
CA LEU A 313 -6.78 10.43 -10.03
C LEU A 313 -6.91 11.07 -11.43
N PRO A 314 -5.86 11.62 -12.07
CA PRO A 314 -6.02 12.15 -13.42
C PRO A 314 -6.43 11.12 -14.48
N ALA A 315 -6.31 9.82 -14.19
CA ALA A 315 -6.74 8.75 -15.10
C ALA A 315 -8.22 8.37 -14.94
N PHE A 316 -8.87 8.70 -13.82
CA PHE A 316 -10.26 8.35 -13.58
C PHE A 316 -11.22 9.12 -14.48
N GLU A 317 -12.13 8.40 -15.15
CA GLU A 317 -13.19 8.96 -15.96
C GLU A 317 -14.11 9.88 -15.15
N THR A 318 -14.44 9.51 -13.93
CA THR A 318 -15.27 10.25 -12.99
C THR A 318 -14.70 11.63 -12.70
N VAL A 319 -13.40 11.71 -12.35
CA VAL A 319 -12.71 13.00 -12.08
C VAL A 319 -12.73 13.93 -13.30
N LYS A 320 -12.54 13.35 -14.51
CA LYS A 320 -12.56 14.10 -15.78
C LYS A 320 -13.97 14.57 -16.12
N ALA A 321 -14.95 13.67 -16.08
CA ALA A 321 -16.34 13.94 -16.45
C ALA A 321 -16.99 14.99 -15.54
N ASP A 322 -16.68 14.96 -14.25
CA ASP A 322 -17.18 15.90 -13.25
C ASP A 322 -16.42 17.24 -13.22
N GLY A 323 -15.39 17.39 -14.07
CA GLY A 323 -14.60 18.62 -14.18
C GLY A 323 -13.71 18.90 -12.96
N GLN A 324 -13.33 17.88 -12.18
CA GLN A 324 -12.69 18.03 -10.88
C GLN A 324 -11.16 17.90 -10.90
N LEU A 325 -10.52 17.85 -12.05
CA LEU A 325 -9.05 17.81 -12.17
C LEU A 325 -8.33 18.95 -11.42
N SER A 326 -9.01 20.10 -11.21
CA SER A 326 -8.47 21.23 -10.45
C SER A 326 -8.34 20.97 -8.95
N ASN A 327 -8.95 19.90 -8.42
CA ASN A 327 -8.83 19.50 -7.03
C ASN A 327 -7.52 18.75 -6.78
N ILE A 328 -6.81 18.35 -7.84
CA ILE A 328 -5.46 17.79 -7.75
C ILE A 328 -4.48 18.98 -7.73
N GLN A 329 -3.83 19.18 -6.60
CA GLN A 329 -3.07 20.39 -6.29
C GLN A 329 -1.67 20.06 -5.78
N THR A 330 -0.82 21.07 -5.68
CA THR A 330 0.51 20.94 -5.06
C THR A 330 0.44 21.12 -3.55
N VAL A 331 1.34 20.48 -2.80
CA VAL A 331 1.34 20.46 -1.33
C VAL A 331 1.46 21.85 -0.68
N ASP A 332 1.99 22.87 -1.39
CA ASP A 332 1.98 24.26 -0.93
C ASP A 332 0.55 24.79 -0.73
N LYS A 333 -0.42 24.32 -1.51
CA LYS A 333 -1.84 24.66 -1.33
C LYS A 333 -2.42 24.06 -0.06
N PHE A 334 -2.00 22.84 0.30
CA PHE A 334 -2.35 22.26 1.58
C PHE A 334 -1.84 23.11 2.76
N TYR A 335 -0.56 23.49 2.74
CA TYR A 335 0.00 24.33 3.81
C TYR A 335 -0.72 25.68 3.93
N ALA A 336 -1.09 26.30 2.80
CA ALA A 336 -1.88 27.52 2.80
C ALA A 336 -3.28 27.28 3.43
N ALA A 337 -3.98 26.25 2.99
CA ALA A 337 -5.32 25.91 3.51
C ALA A 337 -5.30 25.56 4.98
N ALA A 338 -4.34 24.76 5.45
CA ALA A 338 -4.18 24.42 6.87
C ALA A 338 -3.95 25.66 7.74
N LYS A 339 -3.17 26.63 7.25
CA LYS A 339 -2.90 27.88 7.93
C LYS A 339 -4.11 28.81 7.99
N ASP A 340 -4.87 28.88 6.89
CA ASP A 340 -5.94 29.87 6.75
C ASP A 340 -7.32 29.34 7.23
N GLY A 341 -7.43 28.06 7.62
CA GLY A 341 -8.69 27.42 8.01
C GLY A 341 -9.60 27.18 6.82
N SER A 342 -9.05 26.80 5.70
CA SER A 342 -9.79 26.52 4.46
C SER A 342 -9.51 25.11 3.93
N LEU A 343 -9.17 24.16 4.82
CA LEU A 343 -9.04 22.77 4.43
C LEU A 343 -10.34 22.27 3.79
N PRO A 344 -10.28 21.52 2.69
CA PRO A 344 -11.46 20.84 2.18
C PRO A 344 -11.94 19.79 3.17
N THR A 345 -13.13 19.28 2.97
CA THR A 345 -13.70 18.22 3.81
C THR A 345 -12.81 16.97 3.75
N ILE A 346 -12.33 16.60 2.57
CA ILE A 346 -11.44 15.45 2.38
C ILE A 346 -10.14 15.91 1.74
N SER A 347 -9.02 15.49 2.31
CA SER A 347 -7.68 15.73 1.77
C SER A 347 -6.88 14.44 1.71
N TRP A 348 -6.30 14.14 0.57
CA TRP A 348 -5.25 13.13 0.44
C TRP A 348 -3.92 13.82 0.20
N ILE A 349 -2.87 13.36 0.83
CA ILE A 349 -1.51 13.93 0.69
C ILE A 349 -0.55 12.79 0.42
N VAL A 350 0.17 12.90 -0.69
CA VAL A 350 1.23 11.96 -1.09
C VAL A 350 2.56 12.67 -1.21
N PRO A 351 3.69 12.00 -0.89
CA PRO A 351 5.01 12.60 -0.86
C PRO A 351 5.63 12.78 -2.27
N GLU A 352 6.87 13.21 -2.31
CA GLU A 352 7.82 12.95 -3.40
C GLU A 352 8.93 12.04 -2.89
N ASN A 353 9.66 11.39 -3.79
CA ASN A 353 10.68 10.37 -3.50
C ASN A 353 11.60 10.69 -2.30
N LYS A 354 12.11 11.92 -2.20
CA LYS A 354 13.11 12.27 -1.17
C LYS A 354 12.55 12.28 0.25
N VAL A 355 11.25 12.40 0.40
CA VAL A 355 10.55 12.50 1.69
C VAL A 355 9.48 11.43 1.84
N SER A 356 9.48 10.42 0.98
CA SER A 356 8.48 9.36 0.95
C SER A 356 8.78 8.20 1.90
N GLU A 357 10.03 8.04 2.30
CA GLU A 357 10.53 6.85 3.00
C GLU A 357 10.63 5.60 2.10
N HIS A 358 10.14 5.64 0.85
CA HIS A 358 10.35 4.57 -0.12
C HIS A 358 11.85 4.23 -0.23
N PRO A 359 12.26 2.99 0.01
CA PRO A 359 13.66 2.63 -0.10
C PRO A 359 14.28 2.99 -1.47
N PRO A 360 15.46 3.63 -1.51
CA PRO A 360 16.35 3.96 -0.40
C PRO A 360 16.23 5.42 0.11
N ALA A 361 15.05 6.01 0.15
CA ALA A 361 14.89 7.35 0.72
C ALA A 361 15.14 7.36 2.24
N SER A 362 15.50 8.55 2.75
CA SER A 362 15.80 8.74 4.18
C SER A 362 14.52 8.70 5.02
N ILE A 363 14.51 7.87 6.05
CA ILE A 363 13.44 7.78 7.05
C ILE A 363 13.32 9.11 7.82
N ALA A 364 14.44 9.72 8.20
CA ALA A 364 14.44 11.01 8.91
C ALA A 364 13.86 12.15 8.05
N ALA A 365 14.10 12.13 6.73
CA ALA A 365 13.51 13.10 5.83
C ALA A 365 11.99 12.94 5.71
N GLY A 366 11.50 11.71 5.62
CA GLY A 366 10.06 11.41 5.62
C GLY A 366 9.38 11.80 6.92
N GLN A 367 9.96 11.41 8.07
CA GLN A 367 9.46 11.83 9.38
C GLN A 367 9.40 13.36 9.50
N THR A 368 10.42 14.07 9.00
CA THR A 368 10.45 15.54 8.98
C THR A 368 9.27 16.10 8.18
N TYR A 369 9.04 15.56 7.00
CA TYR A 369 7.95 15.97 6.10
C TYR A 369 6.59 15.72 6.74
N VAL A 370 6.32 14.52 7.21
CA VAL A 370 5.05 14.14 7.87
C VAL A 370 4.80 14.99 9.11
N THR A 371 5.83 15.18 9.95
CA THR A 371 5.72 16.06 11.13
C THR A 371 5.36 17.50 10.74
N GLY A 372 5.92 17.99 9.62
CA GLY A 372 5.58 19.32 9.08
C GLY A 372 4.12 19.44 8.68
N LEU A 373 3.56 18.42 8.00
CA LEU A 373 2.15 18.37 7.62
C LEU A 373 1.22 18.37 8.85
N ILE A 374 1.49 17.49 9.81
CA ILE A 374 0.70 17.38 11.05
C ILE A 374 0.78 18.69 11.87
N ASN A 375 1.97 19.26 12.01
CA ASN A 375 2.14 20.55 12.71
C ASN A 375 1.37 21.68 12.03
N ALA A 376 1.30 21.70 10.69
CA ALA A 376 0.53 22.73 9.99
C ALA A 376 -0.95 22.69 10.34
N ILE A 377 -1.53 21.49 10.42
CA ILE A 377 -2.92 21.30 10.87
C ILE A 377 -3.07 21.68 12.35
N MET A 378 -2.19 21.18 13.21
CA MET A 378 -2.25 21.43 14.66
C MET A 378 -2.10 22.91 15.04
N GLN A 379 -1.38 23.69 14.23
CA GLN A 379 -1.19 25.14 14.43
C GLN A 379 -2.25 25.97 13.73
N GLY A 380 -3.05 25.35 12.86
CA GLY A 380 -4.12 25.99 12.12
C GLY A 380 -5.44 26.00 12.90
N PRO A 381 -6.44 26.76 12.39
CA PRO A 381 -7.73 26.88 13.05
C PRO A 381 -8.61 25.61 12.95
N ASP A 382 -8.29 24.68 12.05
CA ASP A 382 -9.10 23.48 11.80
C ASP A 382 -8.72 22.28 12.69
N TRP A 383 -7.71 22.42 13.58
CA TRP A 383 -7.25 21.31 14.43
C TRP A 383 -8.37 20.64 15.22
N ASP A 384 -9.23 21.46 15.87
CA ASP A 384 -10.31 20.95 16.73
C ASP A 384 -11.42 20.20 15.96
N SER A 385 -11.33 20.15 14.63
CA SER A 385 -12.33 19.49 13.76
C SER A 385 -11.71 18.58 12.71
N THR A 386 -10.40 18.24 12.83
CA THR A 386 -9.70 17.41 11.87
C THR A 386 -9.40 16.03 12.44
N ALA A 387 -9.63 15.00 11.61
CA ALA A 387 -9.10 13.66 11.79
C ALA A 387 -7.99 13.41 10.74
N ILE A 388 -6.80 13.07 11.20
CA ILE A 388 -5.64 12.72 10.36
C ILE A 388 -5.45 11.22 10.45
N PHE A 389 -5.42 10.54 9.30
CA PHE A 389 -5.02 9.16 9.12
C PHE A 389 -3.66 9.16 8.43
N LEU A 390 -2.64 8.66 9.12
CA LEU A 390 -1.29 8.47 8.58
C LEU A 390 -1.09 6.98 8.38
N ALA A 391 -0.73 6.57 7.15
CA ALA A 391 -0.41 5.19 6.83
C ALA A 391 0.71 5.12 5.79
N TRP A 392 1.25 3.91 5.59
CA TRP A 392 2.17 3.55 4.51
C TRP A 392 1.42 2.65 3.52
N ASP A 393 1.72 2.78 2.24
CA ASP A 393 0.94 2.19 1.16
C ASP A 393 1.07 0.67 1.06
N ASP A 394 2.31 0.16 1.18
CA ASP A 394 2.63 -1.26 1.19
C ASP A 394 3.82 -1.57 2.12
N TRP A 395 4.19 -2.88 2.23
CA TRP A 395 5.21 -3.34 3.18
C TRP A 395 6.66 -3.14 2.71
N GLY A 396 6.91 -2.74 1.45
CA GLY A 396 8.26 -2.50 0.92
C GLY A 396 9.20 -3.68 0.93
N GLY A 397 8.68 -4.91 0.99
CA GLY A 397 9.47 -6.13 1.15
C GLY A 397 10.01 -6.33 2.57
N PHE A 398 9.67 -5.46 3.53
CA PHE A 398 10.10 -5.59 4.93
C PHE A 398 9.29 -6.63 5.69
N TYR A 399 9.95 -7.26 6.65
CA TYR A 399 9.38 -8.34 7.45
C TYR A 399 8.15 -7.88 8.25
N ASP A 400 7.12 -8.71 8.21
CA ASP A 400 6.01 -8.69 9.14
C ASP A 400 5.69 -10.12 9.56
N HIS A 401 5.32 -10.32 10.83
CA HIS A 401 5.08 -11.67 11.36
C HIS A 401 3.62 -12.12 11.26
N VAL A 402 2.68 -11.21 10.98
CA VAL A 402 1.24 -11.50 10.98
C VAL A 402 0.78 -11.93 9.60
N VAL A 403 0.09 -13.07 9.55
CA VAL A 403 -0.52 -13.57 8.31
C VAL A 403 -1.69 -12.67 7.93
N PRO A 404 -1.71 -12.11 6.70
CA PRO A 404 -2.83 -11.31 6.24
C PRO A 404 -4.15 -12.10 6.22
N PRO A 405 -5.28 -11.48 6.59
CA PRO A 405 -6.58 -12.12 6.49
C PRO A 405 -7.00 -12.25 5.02
N HIS A 406 -7.69 -13.33 4.72
CA HIS A 406 -8.29 -13.53 3.41
C HIS A 406 -9.72 -12.95 3.43
N VAL A 407 -9.97 -11.92 2.63
CA VAL A 407 -11.27 -11.22 2.55
C VAL A 407 -11.98 -11.49 1.23
N ASP A 408 -11.29 -11.38 0.09
CA ASP A 408 -11.78 -11.66 -1.25
C ASP A 408 -10.67 -12.15 -2.18
N ALA A 409 -10.90 -12.13 -3.48
CA ALA A 409 -9.89 -12.56 -4.48
C ALA A 409 -8.66 -11.65 -4.55
N ASN A 410 -8.77 -10.38 -4.11
CA ASN A 410 -7.65 -9.44 -4.04
C ASN A 410 -6.87 -9.57 -2.71
N GLY A 411 -7.48 -10.22 -1.69
CA GLY A 411 -6.91 -10.41 -0.36
C GLY A 411 -6.87 -9.12 0.46
N TYR A 412 -6.17 -9.16 1.58
CA TYR A 412 -5.38 -8.06 2.12
C TYR A 412 -3.93 -8.44 1.97
N GLY A 413 -3.05 -7.44 1.88
CA GLY A 413 -1.62 -7.65 1.90
C GLY A 413 -1.05 -7.62 3.31
N LEU A 414 0.25 -7.40 3.45
CA LEU A 414 0.94 -7.38 4.73
C LEU A 414 0.53 -6.17 5.56
N ARG A 415 0.85 -6.19 6.86
CA ARG A 415 0.56 -5.03 7.70
C ARG A 415 1.47 -3.87 7.38
N VAL A 416 0.88 -2.68 7.44
CA VAL A 416 1.57 -1.40 7.31
C VAL A 416 1.39 -0.58 8.60
N PRO A 417 2.30 0.34 8.95
CA PRO A 417 2.09 1.23 10.08
C PRO A 417 0.88 2.12 9.83
N ALA A 418 0.09 2.38 10.88
CA ALA A 418 -0.99 3.34 10.77
C ALA A 418 -1.29 4.04 12.11
N LEU A 419 -1.63 5.32 12.02
CA LEU A 419 -1.88 6.19 13.16
C LEU A 419 -3.12 7.05 12.93
N VAL A 420 -3.93 7.24 13.97
CA VAL A 420 -5.04 8.21 13.96
C VAL A 420 -4.69 9.37 14.88
N ILE A 421 -4.64 10.58 14.33
CA ILE A 421 -4.24 11.80 15.03
C ILE A 421 -5.37 12.81 14.93
N SER A 422 -5.96 13.17 16.07
CA SER A 422 -7.07 14.12 16.16
C SER A 422 -7.17 14.70 17.55
N ALA A 423 -7.80 15.86 17.67
CA ALA A 423 -8.18 16.42 18.96
C ALA A 423 -9.12 15.51 19.77
N TYR A 424 -9.80 14.57 19.10
CA TYR A 424 -10.72 13.60 19.70
C TYR A 424 -10.19 12.16 19.70
N ALA A 425 -9.01 11.88 19.13
CA ALA A 425 -8.45 10.54 19.17
C ALA A 425 -8.16 10.09 20.62
N ARG A 426 -8.34 8.82 20.93
CA ARG A 426 -8.00 8.25 22.24
C ARG A 426 -6.49 8.35 22.49
N LYS A 427 -6.12 8.69 23.70
CA LYS A 427 -4.71 8.84 24.04
C LYS A 427 -4.04 7.49 24.31
N GLY A 428 -2.97 7.17 23.56
CA GLY A 428 -2.17 5.97 23.75
C GLY A 428 -2.98 4.69 23.60
N PHE A 429 -4.02 4.74 22.78
CA PHE A 429 -4.86 3.57 22.47
C PHE A 429 -4.21 2.78 21.33
N ILE A 430 -4.15 1.48 21.50
CA ILE A 430 -3.76 0.57 20.43
C ILE A 430 -5.03 -0.10 19.92
N ASP A 431 -5.34 0.13 18.64
CA ASP A 431 -6.48 -0.52 17.99
C ASP A 431 -6.03 -1.85 17.38
N HIS A 432 -6.64 -2.94 17.86
CA HIS A 432 -6.38 -4.31 17.42
C HIS A 432 -7.42 -4.81 16.41
N GLN A 433 -8.28 -3.94 15.89
CA GLN A 433 -9.24 -4.32 14.85
C GLN A 433 -8.52 -4.61 13.53
N THR A 434 -9.02 -5.58 12.77
CA THR A 434 -8.60 -5.76 11.38
C THR A 434 -9.04 -4.56 10.55
N LEU A 435 -8.10 -3.81 10.03
CA LEU A 435 -8.30 -2.60 9.24
C LEU A 435 -7.59 -2.71 7.90
N SER A 436 -8.06 -1.96 6.95
CA SER A 436 -7.37 -1.64 5.70
C SER A 436 -7.78 -0.24 5.24
N PHE A 437 -7.28 0.25 4.11
CA PHE A 437 -7.67 1.58 3.60
C PHE A 437 -9.16 1.66 3.27
N ASP A 438 -9.84 0.53 3.08
CA ASP A 438 -11.29 0.46 2.95
C ASP A 438 -12.01 1.09 4.15
N ALA A 439 -11.38 1.04 5.35
CA ALA A 439 -11.90 1.69 6.55
C ALA A 439 -11.87 3.22 6.45
N TYR A 440 -10.91 3.80 5.73
CA TYR A 440 -10.87 5.24 5.48
C TYR A 440 -12.03 5.68 4.58
N LEU A 441 -12.31 4.92 3.50
CA LEU A 441 -13.43 5.18 2.63
C LEU A 441 -14.73 5.05 3.40
N LYS A 442 -14.91 3.95 4.13
CA LYS A 442 -16.09 3.73 4.99
C LYS A 442 -16.32 4.87 5.98
N PHE A 443 -15.27 5.35 6.65
CA PHE A 443 -15.36 6.47 7.59
C PHE A 443 -15.82 7.75 6.90
N ILE A 444 -15.28 8.07 5.72
CA ILE A 444 -15.67 9.23 4.92
C ILE A 444 -17.14 9.13 4.49
N GLU A 445 -17.54 7.99 3.97
CA GLU A 445 -18.90 7.71 3.49
C GLU A 445 -19.92 7.76 4.64
N ASP A 446 -19.58 7.19 5.78
CA ASP A 446 -20.45 7.24 6.96
C ASP A 446 -20.61 8.66 7.50
N LEU A 447 -19.55 9.46 7.51
CA LEU A 447 -19.63 10.83 8.02
C LEU A 447 -20.35 11.78 7.07
N TYR A 448 -20.03 11.75 5.79
CA TYR A 448 -20.40 12.83 4.87
C TYR A 448 -21.39 12.42 3.78
N LEU A 449 -21.53 11.12 3.50
CA LEU A 449 -22.37 10.61 2.42
C LEU A 449 -23.60 9.84 2.94
N GLY A 450 -23.87 9.92 4.24
CA GLY A 450 -25.02 9.23 4.84
C GLY A 450 -24.89 7.71 4.87
N GLY A 451 -23.69 7.17 4.64
CA GLY A 451 -23.43 5.74 4.52
C GLY A 451 -23.61 5.19 3.10
N GLU A 452 -23.72 6.06 2.09
CA GLU A 452 -23.63 5.65 0.67
C GLU A 452 -22.23 5.08 0.41
N ARG A 453 -22.16 3.97 -0.31
CA ARG A 453 -20.91 3.25 -0.62
C ARG A 453 -20.54 3.40 -2.08
N ILE A 454 -19.30 3.11 -2.41
CA ILE A 454 -18.88 2.88 -3.79
C ILE A 454 -19.44 1.52 -4.25
N ASP A 455 -20.75 1.49 -4.46
CA ASP A 455 -21.53 0.30 -4.76
C ASP A 455 -22.30 0.49 -6.09
N PRO A 456 -22.02 -0.31 -7.13
CA PRO A 456 -22.68 -0.20 -8.42
C PRO A 456 -24.20 -0.31 -8.35
N ALA A 457 -24.75 -0.90 -7.29
CA ALA A 457 -26.19 -1.02 -7.10
C ALA A 457 -26.82 0.23 -6.49
N THR A 458 -26.07 1.06 -5.76
CA THR A 458 -26.59 2.18 -4.96
C THR A 458 -26.11 3.56 -5.42
N ASP A 459 -24.90 3.68 -5.98
CA ASP A 459 -24.32 4.97 -6.38
C ASP A 459 -24.86 5.52 -7.72
N GLY A 460 -25.56 4.69 -8.47
CA GLY A 460 -26.14 5.06 -9.76
C GLY A 460 -25.14 5.08 -10.92
N ARG A 461 -23.90 4.63 -10.71
CA ARG A 461 -22.88 4.42 -11.73
C ARG A 461 -22.39 2.97 -11.69
N PRO A 462 -23.01 2.07 -12.48
CA PRO A 462 -22.67 0.65 -12.43
C PRO A 462 -21.25 0.40 -12.93
N ASP A 463 -20.54 -0.48 -12.25
CA ASP A 463 -19.29 -1.08 -12.67
C ASP A 463 -19.28 -2.59 -12.34
N SER A 464 -18.20 -3.29 -12.60
CA SER A 464 -18.12 -4.73 -12.43
C SER A 464 -17.30 -5.17 -11.24
N ARG A 465 -17.10 -4.30 -10.23
CA ARG A 465 -16.36 -4.67 -9.03
C ARG A 465 -16.96 -5.89 -8.36
N PRO A 466 -16.12 -6.83 -7.86
CA PRO A 466 -16.59 -8.11 -7.32
C PRO A 466 -17.21 -7.96 -5.93
N THR A 467 -16.79 -6.96 -5.15
CA THR A 467 -17.22 -6.75 -3.76
C THR A 467 -17.31 -5.26 -3.45
N VAL A 468 -18.10 -4.92 -2.41
CA VAL A 468 -18.10 -3.60 -1.79
C VAL A 468 -17.23 -3.73 -0.52
N ARG A 469 -15.99 -3.32 -0.62
CA ARG A 469 -14.94 -3.58 0.38
C ARG A 469 -15.24 -2.91 1.73
N GLU A 470 -15.93 -1.78 1.71
CA GLU A 470 -16.37 -1.06 2.91
C GLU A 470 -17.41 -1.83 3.72
N ASN A 471 -18.02 -2.86 3.13
CA ASN A 471 -18.98 -3.76 3.76
C ASN A 471 -18.39 -5.10 4.21
N GLU A 472 -17.07 -5.28 4.07
CA GLU A 472 -16.41 -6.53 4.50
C GLU A 472 -16.63 -6.79 5.99
N PRO A 473 -17.15 -7.98 6.38
CA PRO A 473 -17.50 -8.27 7.78
C PRO A 473 -16.32 -8.24 8.75
N GLN A 474 -15.09 -8.42 8.25
CA GLN A 474 -13.86 -8.38 9.04
C GLN A 474 -13.34 -6.97 9.23
N LEU A 475 -13.81 -6.01 8.42
CA LEU A 475 -13.34 -4.63 8.48
C LEU A 475 -13.83 -3.95 9.75
N GLY A 476 -12.90 -3.41 10.52
CA GLY A 476 -13.17 -2.67 11.73
C GLY A 476 -13.85 -1.32 11.48
N ASP A 477 -14.10 -0.60 12.56
CA ASP A 477 -14.76 0.71 12.53
C ASP A 477 -13.87 1.75 13.20
N LEU A 478 -13.40 2.72 12.43
CA LEU A 478 -12.50 3.78 12.89
C LEU A 478 -13.14 4.70 13.94
N LEU A 479 -14.46 4.68 14.11
CA LEU A 479 -15.11 5.43 15.20
C LEU A 479 -14.62 4.97 16.58
N THR A 480 -14.14 3.75 16.71
CA THR A 480 -13.59 3.22 17.97
C THR A 480 -12.29 3.92 18.40
N ASP A 481 -11.58 4.56 17.47
CA ASP A 481 -10.34 5.28 17.73
C ASP A 481 -10.57 6.64 18.40
N PHE A 482 -11.83 7.07 18.48
CA PHE A 482 -12.19 8.38 18.99
C PHE A 482 -12.95 8.32 20.31
N ASP A 483 -12.84 9.38 21.08
CA ASP A 483 -13.71 9.70 22.20
C ASP A 483 -14.33 11.08 21.97
N PHE A 484 -15.50 11.11 21.36
CA PHE A 484 -16.19 12.35 21.07
C PHE A 484 -16.86 12.98 22.29
N SER A 485 -16.84 12.34 23.46
CA SER A 485 -17.33 12.91 24.71
C SER A 485 -16.34 13.86 25.36
N GLN A 486 -15.05 13.74 25.00
CA GLN A 486 -13.99 14.62 25.52
C GLN A 486 -14.02 16.01 24.90
N SER A 487 -13.45 16.99 25.60
CA SER A 487 -13.09 18.28 24.99
C SER A 487 -11.97 18.09 23.97
N PRO A 488 -11.89 18.91 22.91
CA PRO A 488 -10.78 18.82 21.98
C PRO A 488 -9.45 19.01 22.70
N ARG A 489 -8.49 18.14 22.41
CA ARG A 489 -7.17 18.20 23.03
C ARG A 489 -6.32 19.28 22.38
N ALA A 490 -5.48 19.91 23.20
CA ALA A 490 -4.52 20.87 22.69
C ALA A 490 -3.57 20.26 21.64
N PRO A 491 -3.12 21.06 20.68
CA PRO A 491 -2.14 20.62 19.69
C PRO A 491 -0.86 20.05 20.32
N LEU A 492 -0.34 18.98 19.75
CA LEU A 492 0.97 18.41 20.09
C LEU A 492 1.96 18.73 18.96
N VAL A 493 2.47 19.95 18.96
CA VAL A 493 3.44 20.39 17.95
C VAL A 493 4.82 19.81 18.27
N LEU A 494 5.36 18.99 17.37
CA LEU A 494 6.65 18.33 17.54
C LEU A 494 7.75 19.00 16.71
N PRO A 495 9.02 18.90 17.14
CA PRO A 495 10.14 19.36 16.32
C PRO A 495 10.25 18.51 15.05
N THR A 496 10.42 19.15 13.90
CA THR A 496 10.59 18.45 12.61
C THR A 496 11.95 17.73 12.51
N ASN A 497 12.92 18.13 13.32
CA ASN A 497 14.21 17.45 13.46
C ASN A 497 14.37 17.00 14.93
N PRO A 498 13.70 15.92 15.35
CA PRO A 498 13.71 15.47 16.73
C PRO A 498 15.05 14.87 17.13
N LYS A 499 15.32 14.85 18.41
CA LYS A 499 16.41 14.04 18.97
C LYS A 499 15.98 12.58 19.04
N PRO A 500 16.92 11.63 18.89
CA PRO A 500 16.64 10.23 19.13
C PRO A 500 15.95 9.99 20.48
N GLY A 501 14.93 9.16 20.48
CA GLY A 501 14.23 8.70 21.66
C GLY A 501 14.98 7.58 22.40
N PRO A 502 14.35 7.01 23.43
CA PRO A 502 14.91 5.84 24.12
C PRO A 502 14.80 4.58 23.24
N ALA A 503 15.71 3.64 23.47
CA ALA A 503 15.59 2.30 22.88
C ALA A 503 14.33 1.61 23.41
N SER A 504 13.65 0.86 22.57
CA SER A 504 12.56 -0.02 22.98
C SER A 504 13.08 -1.09 23.94
N GLN A 505 12.21 -1.59 24.79
CA GLN A 505 12.47 -2.70 25.72
C GLN A 505 11.45 -3.81 25.41
N PRO A 506 11.67 -4.57 24.33
CA PRO A 506 10.73 -5.59 23.88
C PRO A 506 10.73 -6.85 24.76
#